data_218e6a02fcece41679645621ed35560f
#
_entry.id   218e6a02fcece41679645621ed35560f
#
_cell.length_a   1.000
_cell.length_b   1.000
_cell.length_c   1.000
_cell.angle_alpha   90.00
_cell.angle_beta   90.00
_cell.angle_gamma   90.00
#
_symmetry.space_group_name_H-M   'P 1'
#
loop_
_entity.id
_entity.type
_entity.pdbx_description
1 polymer ?
#
loop_
_entity_poly.entity_id
_entity_poly.type
_entity_poly.pdbx_seq_one_letter_code
_entity_poly.pdbx_strand_id
1 'polypeptide(L)'
;QALHDEELRCYLGIMLGSIALITINVLPHYKTWFEALHHAAFQVSSVMTTTGYATTDFNAWPQLSKTILVLLMILGASAGSTGGGIKSARIVILFKSVRKEIRRMLHPRAVQTVQMNGKPLEDRIIKGVNVFMAVYFCVMGVSFLLVSLDDFDMITNLTAVLSCLNNIGPGLELVGPTGNFGHFSNFSKLVLTADILLGRLESFPMSS
;
A
#
# COMPACT_ATOMS: atom_id res chain seq x y z
N GLN A 1 -16.60 -0.47 -20.75
CA GLN A 1 -16.56 0.76 -19.92
C GLN A 1 -15.55 0.64 -18.76
N ALA A 2 -15.52 -0.47 -18.00
CA ALA A 2 -14.58 -0.63 -16.87
C ALA A 2 -13.09 -0.57 -17.26
N LEU A 3 -12.69 -1.11 -18.40
CA LEU A 3 -11.29 -1.09 -18.88
C LEU A 3 -10.79 0.30 -19.32
N HIS A 4 -11.68 1.29 -19.40
CA HIS A 4 -11.30 2.68 -19.69
C HIS A 4 -11.08 3.50 -18.42
N ASP A 5 -11.34 2.94 -17.26
CA ASP A 5 -11.08 3.59 -15.97
C ASP A 5 -9.56 3.67 -15.73
N GLU A 6 -9.07 4.90 -15.58
CA GLU A 6 -7.64 5.17 -15.34
C GLU A 6 -7.16 4.55 -14.03
N GLU A 7 -8.01 4.50 -13.01
CA GLU A 7 -7.72 3.87 -11.73
C GLU A 7 -7.49 2.37 -11.91
N LEU A 8 -8.45 1.68 -12.55
CA LEU A 8 -8.36 0.23 -12.76
C LEU A 8 -7.14 -0.15 -13.60
N ARG A 9 -6.83 0.62 -14.62
CA ARG A 9 -5.64 0.39 -15.46
C ARG A 9 -4.35 0.55 -14.68
N CYS A 10 -4.26 1.60 -13.83
CA CYS A 10 -3.11 1.82 -12.96
C CYS A 10 -2.96 0.67 -11.95
N TYR A 11 -4.06 0.28 -11.28
CA TYR A 11 -4.09 -0.83 -10.33
C TYR A 11 -3.64 -2.16 -10.95
N LEU A 12 -4.23 -2.53 -12.08
CA LEU A 12 -3.86 -3.75 -12.81
C LEU A 12 -2.42 -3.69 -13.33
N GLY A 13 -1.97 -2.52 -13.80
CA GLY A 13 -0.59 -2.32 -14.25
C GLY A 13 0.43 -2.53 -13.12
N ILE A 14 0.18 -1.98 -11.93
CA ILE A 14 1.02 -2.18 -10.76
C ILE A 14 0.99 -3.65 -10.35
N MET A 15 -0.19 -4.26 -10.28
CA MET A 15 -0.34 -5.66 -9.88
C MET A 15 0.42 -6.61 -10.83
N LEU A 16 0.16 -6.52 -12.13
CA LEU A 16 0.81 -7.38 -13.13
C LEU A 16 2.31 -7.12 -13.22
N GLY A 17 2.74 -5.86 -13.16
CA GLY A 17 4.15 -5.50 -13.12
C GLY A 17 4.87 -6.07 -11.91
N SER A 18 4.27 -5.98 -10.73
CA SER A 18 4.82 -6.55 -9.49
C SER A 18 4.88 -8.06 -9.54
N ILE A 19 3.84 -8.74 -10.06
CA ILE A 19 3.83 -10.19 -10.26
C ILE A 19 4.99 -10.61 -11.17
N ALA A 20 5.16 -9.94 -12.30
CA ALA A 20 6.23 -10.25 -13.25
C ALA A 20 7.63 -10.07 -12.63
N LEU A 21 7.86 -8.92 -11.96
CA LEU A 21 9.14 -8.63 -11.32
C LEU A 21 9.47 -9.62 -10.20
N ILE A 22 8.50 -9.91 -9.32
CA ILE A 22 8.70 -10.87 -8.23
C ILE A 22 8.93 -12.27 -8.80
N THR A 23 8.12 -12.71 -9.79
CA THR A 23 8.29 -14.03 -10.42
C THR A 23 9.71 -14.22 -10.95
N ILE A 24 10.23 -13.26 -11.70
CA ILE A 24 11.59 -13.31 -12.23
C ILE A 24 12.63 -13.37 -11.10
N ASN A 25 12.43 -12.61 -10.04
CA ASN A 25 13.38 -12.51 -8.93
C ASN A 25 13.39 -13.73 -8.03
N VAL A 26 12.23 -14.41 -7.83
CA VAL A 26 12.14 -15.60 -6.99
C VAL A 26 12.33 -16.91 -7.76
N LEU A 27 12.42 -16.87 -9.10
CA LEU A 27 12.61 -18.04 -9.95
C LEU A 27 13.72 -18.99 -9.49
N PRO A 28 14.89 -18.52 -9.02
CA PRO A 28 15.95 -19.40 -8.53
C PRO A 28 15.59 -20.20 -7.27
N HIS A 29 14.54 -19.82 -6.55
CA HIS A 29 14.09 -20.45 -5.30
C HIS A 29 13.04 -21.54 -5.52
N TYR A 30 12.51 -21.67 -6.74
CA TYR A 30 11.46 -22.63 -7.11
C TYR A 30 11.92 -23.55 -8.23
N LYS A 31 11.35 -24.75 -8.28
CA LYS A 31 11.71 -25.77 -9.28
C LYS A 31 11.18 -25.45 -10.67
N THR A 32 10.04 -24.78 -10.74
CA THR A 32 9.38 -24.42 -12.00
C THR A 32 8.98 -22.96 -12.02
N TRP A 33 9.00 -22.36 -13.21
CA TRP A 33 8.55 -20.99 -13.38
C TRP A 33 7.07 -20.81 -13.02
N PHE A 34 6.26 -21.84 -13.22
CA PHE A 34 4.84 -21.84 -12.90
C PHE A 34 4.60 -21.78 -11.38
N GLU A 35 5.38 -22.49 -10.60
CA GLU A 35 5.35 -22.44 -9.13
C GLU A 35 5.73 -21.04 -8.62
N ALA A 36 6.81 -20.47 -9.16
CA ALA A 36 7.22 -19.09 -8.85
C ALA A 36 6.13 -18.07 -9.20
N LEU A 37 5.51 -18.18 -10.38
CA LEU A 37 4.41 -17.34 -10.81
C LEU A 37 3.19 -17.49 -9.89
N HIS A 38 2.83 -18.73 -9.52
CA HIS A 38 1.69 -19.00 -8.65
C HIS A 38 1.84 -18.31 -7.29
N HIS A 39 3.00 -18.51 -6.63
CA HIS A 39 3.26 -17.89 -5.33
C HIS A 39 3.38 -16.36 -5.42
N ALA A 40 4.04 -15.83 -6.45
CA ALA A 40 4.16 -14.39 -6.68
C ALA A 40 2.78 -13.75 -6.92
N ALA A 41 1.97 -14.34 -7.80
CA ALA A 41 0.63 -13.83 -8.11
C ALA A 41 -0.29 -13.86 -6.88
N PHE A 42 -0.26 -14.97 -6.13
CA PHE A 42 -1.04 -15.08 -4.90
C PHE A 42 -0.64 -14.02 -3.88
N GLN A 43 0.67 -13.88 -3.62
CA GLN A 43 1.17 -12.99 -2.59
C GLN A 43 0.94 -11.52 -2.93
N VAL A 44 1.18 -11.10 -4.19
CA VAL A 44 0.89 -9.74 -4.67
C VAL A 44 -0.59 -9.44 -4.54
N SER A 45 -1.45 -10.36 -4.99
CA SER A 45 -2.91 -10.17 -4.90
C SER A 45 -3.36 -10.08 -3.45
N SER A 46 -2.87 -10.96 -2.56
CA SER A 46 -3.22 -10.97 -1.14
C SER A 46 -2.85 -9.68 -0.43
N VAL A 47 -1.65 -9.13 -0.70
CA VAL A 47 -1.19 -7.87 -0.11
C VAL A 47 -1.99 -6.68 -0.66
N MET A 48 -2.16 -6.59 -1.99
CA MET A 48 -2.86 -5.46 -2.61
C MET A 48 -4.35 -5.40 -2.29
N THR A 49 -5.00 -6.57 -2.12
CA THR A 49 -6.40 -6.63 -1.72
C THR A 49 -6.60 -6.57 -0.21
N THR A 50 -5.52 -6.45 0.56
CA THR A 50 -5.52 -6.49 2.02
C THR A 50 -6.18 -7.73 2.60
N THR A 51 -6.06 -8.88 1.92
CA THR A 51 -6.62 -10.16 2.34
C THR A 51 -5.74 -10.84 3.39
N GLY A 52 -4.41 -10.75 3.25
CA GLY A 52 -3.43 -11.18 4.25
C GLY A 52 -3.14 -12.68 4.30
N TYR A 53 -3.70 -13.49 3.42
CA TYR A 53 -3.31 -14.90 3.33
C TYR A 53 -1.97 -15.07 2.61
N ALA A 54 -1.20 -16.08 3.04
CA ALA A 54 0.06 -16.44 2.42
C ALA A 54 0.10 -17.93 2.05
N THR A 55 0.63 -18.24 0.87
CA THR A 55 0.84 -19.62 0.40
C THR A 55 2.26 -20.11 0.64
N THR A 56 3.16 -19.21 1.01
CA THR A 56 4.58 -19.48 1.26
C THR A 56 5.13 -18.45 2.23
N ASP A 57 6.25 -18.79 2.87
CA ASP A 57 6.99 -17.81 3.69
C ASP A 57 7.83 -16.89 2.78
N PHE A 58 7.29 -15.71 2.52
CA PHE A 58 7.99 -14.71 1.70
C PHE A 58 9.13 -13.99 2.45
N ASN A 59 9.36 -14.26 3.75
CA ASN A 59 10.56 -13.83 4.44
C ASN A 59 11.84 -14.45 3.84
N ALA A 60 11.72 -15.65 3.29
CA ALA A 60 12.82 -16.34 2.60
C ALA A 60 13.09 -15.79 1.18
N TRP A 61 12.27 -14.88 0.67
CA TRP A 61 12.43 -14.33 -0.66
C TRP A 61 13.58 -13.31 -0.74
N PRO A 62 14.15 -13.08 -1.94
CA PRO A 62 15.18 -12.08 -2.15
C PRO A 62 14.70 -10.68 -1.75
N GLN A 63 15.65 -9.85 -1.33
CA GLN A 63 15.37 -8.50 -0.80
C GLN A 63 14.52 -7.63 -1.75
N LEU A 64 14.75 -7.71 -3.07
CA LEU A 64 13.95 -6.97 -4.05
C LEU A 64 12.47 -7.33 -3.96
N SER A 65 12.14 -8.62 -3.89
CA SER A 65 10.76 -9.09 -3.77
C SER A 65 10.11 -8.63 -2.47
N LYS A 66 10.83 -8.70 -1.34
CA LYS A 66 10.37 -8.16 -0.05
C LYS A 66 10.11 -6.66 -0.13
N THR A 67 11.01 -5.90 -0.76
CA THR A 67 10.86 -4.45 -0.94
C THR A 67 9.62 -4.11 -1.78
N ILE A 68 9.39 -4.85 -2.87
CA ILE A 68 8.17 -4.67 -3.68
C ILE A 68 6.92 -4.93 -2.85
N LEU A 69 6.89 -6.01 -2.04
CA LEU A 69 5.76 -6.29 -1.15
C LEU A 69 5.52 -5.17 -0.14
N VAL A 70 6.57 -4.61 0.47
CA VAL A 70 6.44 -3.47 1.40
C VAL A 70 5.86 -2.24 0.69
N LEU A 71 6.29 -1.95 -0.54
CA LEU A 71 5.71 -0.86 -1.32
C LEU A 71 4.24 -1.13 -1.64
N LEU A 72 3.88 -2.37 -1.96
CA LEU A 72 2.50 -2.77 -2.21
C LEU A 72 1.63 -2.70 -0.94
N MET A 73 2.20 -2.90 0.26
CA MET A 73 1.47 -2.70 1.52
C MET A 73 0.97 -1.26 1.69
N ILE A 74 1.72 -0.27 1.18
CA ILE A 74 1.29 1.13 1.20
C ILE A 74 0.17 1.38 0.18
N LEU A 75 0.25 0.68 -0.96
CA LEU A 75 -0.71 0.77 -2.05
C LEU A 75 -1.94 -0.09 -1.70
N GLY A 76 -2.95 0.51 -1.14
CA GLY A 76 -4.20 -0.19 -0.81
C GLY A 76 -5.02 -0.59 -2.04
N ALA A 77 -6.16 -1.20 -1.78
CA ALA A 77 -7.09 -1.70 -2.78
C ALA A 77 -7.76 -0.57 -3.61
N SER A 78 -8.50 -0.94 -4.65
CA SER A 78 -9.29 -0.03 -5.48
C SER A 78 -10.33 0.76 -4.68
N ALA A 79 -10.73 1.94 -5.15
CA ALA A 79 -11.66 2.86 -4.49
C ALA A 79 -13.02 2.22 -4.15
N GLY A 80 -13.48 1.24 -4.93
CA GLY A 80 -14.72 0.49 -4.67
C GLY A 80 -14.57 -0.66 -3.67
N SER A 81 -13.37 -0.93 -3.17
CA SER A 81 -13.08 -2.01 -2.23
C SER A 81 -13.24 -1.57 -0.77
N THR A 82 -13.60 -2.53 0.09
CA THR A 82 -13.62 -2.39 1.56
C THR A 82 -12.23 -2.55 2.18
N GLY A 83 -11.19 -2.77 1.37
CA GLY A 83 -9.80 -2.89 1.83
C GLY A 83 -9.27 -1.62 2.47
N GLY A 84 -8.36 -1.77 3.42
CA GLY A 84 -7.63 -0.67 4.06
C GLY A 84 -6.57 -0.03 3.15
N GLY A 85 -5.81 0.91 3.71
CA GLY A 85 -4.68 1.55 3.03
C GLY A 85 -5.05 2.68 2.07
N ILE A 86 -4.02 3.23 1.42
CA ILE A 86 -4.18 4.33 0.47
C ILE A 86 -4.81 3.79 -0.81
N LYS A 87 -6.06 4.13 -1.06
CA LYS A 87 -6.78 3.68 -2.26
C LYS A 87 -6.07 4.13 -3.54
N SER A 88 -6.04 3.24 -4.54
CA SER A 88 -5.37 3.48 -5.82
C SER A 88 -5.81 4.78 -6.50
N ALA A 89 -7.09 5.17 -6.41
CA ALA A 89 -7.59 6.45 -6.91
C ALA A 89 -6.85 7.65 -6.32
N ARG A 90 -6.59 7.65 -5.00
CA ARG A 90 -5.87 8.75 -4.33
C ARG A 90 -4.44 8.88 -4.83
N ILE A 91 -3.78 7.76 -5.11
CA ILE A 91 -2.41 7.73 -5.66
C ILE A 91 -2.38 8.31 -7.07
N VAL A 92 -3.34 7.95 -7.91
CA VAL A 92 -3.46 8.52 -9.27
C VAL A 92 -3.68 10.04 -9.19
N ILE A 93 -4.58 10.50 -8.31
CA ILE A 93 -4.84 11.93 -8.09
C ILE A 93 -3.59 12.64 -7.59
N LEU A 94 -2.90 12.07 -6.59
CA LEU A 94 -1.66 12.63 -6.04
C LEU A 94 -0.60 12.78 -7.12
N PHE A 95 -0.35 11.74 -7.91
CA PHE A 95 0.64 11.77 -8.98
C PHE A 95 0.32 12.82 -10.05
N LYS A 96 -0.95 12.93 -10.44
CA LYS A 96 -1.42 13.96 -11.37
C LYS A 96 -1.30 15.38 -10.78
N SER A 97 -1.58 15.53 -9.48
CA SER A 97 -1.44 16.79 -8.76
C SER A 97 0.03 17.24 -8.72
N VAL A 98 0.93 16.34 -8.34
CA VAL A 98 2.38 16.62 -8.35
C VAL A 98 2.85 17.00 -9.75
N ARG A 99 2.42 16.26 -10.78
CA ARG A 99 2.78 16.56 -12.17
C ARG A 99 2.24 17.93 -12.62
N LYS A 100 1.03 18.31 -12.17
CA LYS A 100 0.46 19.66 -12.41
C LYS A 100 1.36 20.73 -11.79
N GLU A 101 1.75 20.57 -10.51
CA GLU A 101 2.59 21.57 -9.83
C GLU A 101 3.98 21.69 -10.48
N ILE A 102 4.62 20.58 -10.83
CA ILE A 102 5.90 20.61 -11.57
C ILE A 102 5.75 21.36 -12.90
N ARG A 103 4.69 21.07 -13.66
CA ARG A 103 4.45 21.78 -14.94
C ARG A 103 4.14 23.26 -14.73
N ARG A 104 3.43 23.62 -13.64
CA ARG A 104 3.16 25.01 -13.28
C ARG A 104 4.44 25.77 -12.97
N MET A 105 5.40 25.13 -12.29
CA MET A 105 6.73 25.73 -12.06
C MET A 105 7.49 25.99 -13.36
N LEU A 106 7.37 25.09 -14.34
CA LEU A 106 8.03 25.23 -15.64
C LEU A 106 7.32 26.21 -16.58
N HIS A 107 5.98 26.28 -16.50
CA HIS A 107 5.14 27.11 -17.36
C HIS A 107 4.07 27.87 -16.54
N PRO A 108 4.44 28.97 -15.86
CA PRO A 108 3.56 29.67 -14.89
C PRO A 108 2.27 30.22 -15.49
N ARG A 109 2.25 30.48 -16.80
CA ARG A 109 1.09 31.04 -17.51
C ARG A 109 0.09 29.98 -18.03
N ALA A 110 0.41 28.70 -17.93
CA ALA A 110 -0.46 27.63 -18.41
C ALA A 110 -1.51 27.28 -17.34
N VAL A 111 -2.78 27.46 -17.66
CA VAL A 111 -3.90 26.99 -16.83
C VAL A 111 -4.00 25.48 -17.02
N GLN A 112 -3.73 24.73 -15.96
CA GLN A 112 -3.80 23.27 -15.97
C GLN A 112 -4.83 22.79 -14.94
N THR A 113 -5.75 21.93 -15.39
CA THR A 113 -6.71 21.24 -14.53
C THR A 113 -6.30 19.77 -14.40
N VAL A 114 -6.42 19.21 -13.18
CA VAL A 114 -6.29 17.76 -12.97
C VAL A 114 -7.58 17.12 -13.47
N GLN A 115 -7.44 16.12 -14.34
CA GLN A 115 -8.59 15.38 -14.88
C GLN A 115 -8.50 13.90 -14.47
N MET A 116 -9.64 13.29 -14.20
CA MET A 116 -9.78 11.85 -13.98
C MET A 116 -10.90 11.34 -14.88
N ASN A 117 -10.60 10.32 -15.69
CA ASN A 117 -11.52 9.78 -16.69
C ASN A 117 -12.09 10.86 -17.66
N GLY A 118 -11.26 11.83 -18.05
CA GLY A 118 -11.66 12.93 -18.93
C GLY A 118 -12.50 14.03 -18.28
N LYS A 119 -12.80 13.94 -16.98
CA LYS A 119 -13.54 14.97 -16.23
C LYS A 119 -12.58 15.78 -15.36
N PRO A 120 -12.71 17.12 -15.32
CA PRO A 120 -11.92 17.93 -14.40
C PRO A 120 -12.31 17.62 -12.95
N LEU A 121 -11.30 17.45 -12.09
CA LEU A 121 -11.49 17.29 -10.66
C LEU A 121 -11.58 18.64 -9.98
N GLU A 122 -12.48 18.74 -9.02
CA GLU A 122 -12.60 19.90 -8.15
C GLU A 122 -11.34 20.07 -7.28
N ASP A 123 -10.88 21.29 -7.09
CA ASP A 123 -9.72 21.59 -6.23
C ASP A 123 -9.94 21.13 -4.78
N ARG A 124 -11.20 21.07 -4.32
CA ARG A 124 -11.57 20.54 -3.01
C ARG A 124 -11.16 19.08 -2.84
N ILE A 125 -11.38 18.24 -3.87
CA ILE A 125 -11.02 16.81 -3.86
C ILE A 125 -9.50 16.66 -3.80
N ILE A 126 -8.77 17.45 -4.60
CA ILE A 126 -7.30 17.42 -4.62
C ILE A 126 -6.73 17.82 -3.25
N LYS A 127 -7.24 18.88 -2.65
CA LYS A 127 -6.84 19.30 -1.30
C LYS A 127 -7.16 18.23 -0.26
N GLY A 128 -8.33 17.60 -0.34
CA GLY A 128 -8.72 16.51 0.54
C GLY A 128 -7.75 15.32 0.46
N VAL A 129 -7.35 14.92 -0.74
CA VAL A 129 -6.36 13.84 -0.95
C VAL A 129 -5.01 14.23 -0.35
N ASN A 130 -4.53 15.46 -0.56
CA ASN A 130 -3.25 15.91 -0.01
C ASN A 130 -3.25 15.94 1.53
N VAL A 131 -4.33 16.43 2.15
CA VAL A 131 -4.49 16.44 3.62
C VAL A 131 -4.52 15.01 4.14
N PHE A 132 -5.29 14.13 3.50
CA PHE A 132 -5.35 12.72 3.85
C PHE A 132 -3.95 12.08 3.83
N MET A 133 -3.19 12.29 2.75
CA MET A 133 -1.83 11.74 2.63
C MET A 133 -0.90 12.25 3.74
N ALA A 134 -0.98 13.56 4.07
CA ALA A 134 -0.19 14.14 5.14
C ALA A 134 -0.54 13.50 6.49
N VAL A 135 -1.84 13.35 6.82
CA VAL A 135 -2.29 12.71 8.05
C VAL A 135 -1.87 11.23 8.10
N TYR A 136 -2.03 10.50 6.99
CA TYR A 136 -1.63 9.10 6.91
C TYR A 136 -0.14 8.90 7.22
N PHE A 137 0.74 9.68 6.59
CA PHE A 137 2.18 9.59 6.86
C PHE A 137 2.55 10.08 8.26
N CYS A 138 1.85 11.08 8.83
CA CYS A 138 2.03 11.49 10.21
C CYS A 138 1.66 10.36 11.18
N VAL A 139 0.49 9.75 11.03
CA VAL A 139 0.06 8.62 11.86
C VAL A 139 1.05 7.48 11.76
N MET A 140 1.40 7.07 10.54
CA MET A 140 2.39 6.02 10.28
C MET A 140 3.74 6.31 10.97
N GLY A 141 4.24 7.55 10.86
CA GLY A 141 5.50 7.96 11.48
C GLY A 141 5.44 7.95 13.00
N VAL A 142 4.35 8.45 13.60
CA VAL A 142 4.16 8.43 15.06
C VAL A 142 4.03 7.00 15.58
N SER A 143 3.19 6.18 14.96
CA SER A 143 3.02 4.78 15.34
C SER A 143 4.33 4.00 15.22
N PHE A 144 5.09 4.23 14.14
CA PHE A 144 6.42 3.62 13.96
C PHE A 144 7.39 3.98 15.08
N LEU A 145 7.45 5.26 15.49
CA LEU A 145 8.29 5.70 16.60
C LEU A 145 7.85 5.06 17.93
N LEU A 146 6.54 4.98 18.19
CA LEU A 146 6.02 4.39 19.42
C LEU A 146 6.28 2.88 19.49
N VAL A 147 6.08 2.15 18.39
CA VAL A 147 6.34 0.71 18.32
C VAL A 147 7.83 0.39 18.41
N SER A 148 8.70 1.32 17.95
CA SER A 148 10.15 1.16 18.05
C SER A 148 10.70 1.17 19.49
N LEU A 149 9.87 1.49 20.48
CA LEU A 149 10.24 1.37 21.91
C LEU A 149 10.44 -0.09 22.35
N ASP A 150 9.93 -1.05 21.59
CA ASP A 150 10.09 -2.49 21.89
C ASP A 150 11.45 -3.06 21.39
N ASP A 151 12.30 -2.21 20.79
CA ASP A 151 13.68 -2.55 20.37
C ASP A 151 13.80 -3.75 19.41
N PHE A 152 12.76 -3.97 18.58
CA PHE A 152 12.84 -4.90 17.45
C PHE A 152 13.51 -4.23 16.25
N ASP A 153 13.90 -5.06 15.26
CA ASP A 153 14.50 -4.56 14.03
C ASP A 153 13.56 -3.62 13.26
N MET A 154 14.16 -2.71 12.51
CA MET A 154 13.45 -1.65 11.78
C MET A 154 12.40 -2.20 10.80
N ILE A 155 12.70 -3.33 10.14
CA ILE A 155 11.79 -3.94 9.16
C ILE A 155 10.56 -4.53 9.86
N THR A 156 10.75 -5.21 10.99
CA THR A 156 9.65 -5.73 11.81
C THR A 156 8.73 -4.60 12.26
N ASN A 157 9.29 -3.53 12.87
CA ASN A 157 8.49 -2.41 13.37
C ASN A 157 7.74 -1.68 12.24
N LEU A 158 8.43 -1.38 11.14
CA LEU A 158 7.83 -0.70 9.99
C LEU A 158 6.69 -1.52 9.36
N THR A 159 6.94 -2.81 9.13
CA THR A 159 5.94 -3.66 8.47
C THR A 159 4.81 -4.04 9.40
N ALA A 160 5.02 -4.09 10.73
CA ALA A 160 3.97 -4.24 11.71
C ALA A 160 2.99 -3.06 11.66
N VAL A 161 3.50 -1.82 11.68
CA VAL A 161 2.69 -0.60 11.56
C VAL A 161 1.97 -0.56 10.22
N LEU A 162 2.67 -0.80 9.11
CA LEU A 162 2.05 -0.81 7.77
C LEU A 162 0.94 -1.86 7.66
N SER A 163 1.18 -3.05 8.17
CA SER A 163 0.20 -4.14 8.14
C SER A 163 -1.05 -3.81 8.96
N CYS A 164 -0.88 -3.23 10.15
CA CYS A 164 -1.99 -2.84 11.01
C CYS A 164 -2.76 -1.63 10.45
N LEU A 165 -2.05 -0.57 10.02
CA LEU A 165 -2.67 0.63 9.48
C LEU A 165 -3.43 0.36 8.17
N ASN A 166 -2.95 -0.56 7.35
CA ASN A 166 -3.59 -0.94 6.09
C ASN A 166 -4.50 -2.17 6.21
N ASN A 167 -4.63 -2.74 7.42
CA ASN A 167 -5.47 -3.92 7.69
C ASN A 167 -5.15 -5.12 6.79
N ILE A 168 -3.86 -5.41 6.57
CA ILE A 168 -3.39 -6.50 5.70
C ILE A 168 -3.31 -7.82 6.49
N GLY A 169 -2.64 -7.81 7.64
CA GLY A 169 -2.42 -8.96 8.51
C GLY A 169 -0.92 -9.27 8.67
N PRO A 170 -0.26 -9.99 7.74
CA PRO A 170 1.16 -10.26 7.86
C PRO A 170 2.03 -9.06 7.49
N GLY A 171 3.21 -8.97 8.15
CA GLY A 171 4.30 -8.07 7.79
C GLY A 171 5.51 -8.85 7.27
N LEU A 172 6.71 -8.43 7.67
CA LEU A 172 7.98 -9.10 7.40
C LEU A 172 8.69 -9.44 8.72
N GLU A 173 9.71 -10.28 8.62
CA GLU A 173 10.54 -10.78 9.73
C GLU A 173 9.66 -11.39 10.85
N LEU A 174 9.67 -10.87 12.08
CA LEU A 174 8.93 -11.43 13.22
C LEU A 174 7.41 -11.44 13.05
N VAL A 175 6.88 -10.50 12.26
CA VAL A 175 5.44 -10.39 11.94
C VAL A 175 5.11 -10.95 10.56
N GLY A 176 6.01 -11.72 9.98
CA GLY A 176 5.83 -12.40 8.71
C GLY A 176 4.70 -13.44 8.73
N PRO A 177 4.47 -14.14 7.60
CA PRO A 177 3.35 -15.08 7.45
C PRO A 177 3.41 -16.27 8.42
N THR A 178 4.59 -16.62 8.92
CA THR A 178 4.81 -17.68 9.92
C THR A 178 4.98 -17.14 11.34
N GLY A 179 5.03 -15.81 11.49
CA GLY A 179 5.19 -15.10 12.77
C GLY A 179 3.88 -14.66 13.38
N ASN A 180 3.98 -13.89 14.45
CA ASN A 180 2.81 -13.28 15.09
C ASN A 180 3.18 -12.00 15.85
N PHE A 181 2.16 -11.20 16.22
CA PHE A 181 2.30 -9.96 16.99
C PHE A 181 2.42 -10.18 18.51
N GLY A 182 2.49 -11.43 18.96
CA GLY A 182 2.55 -11.79 20.39
C GLY A 182 3.79 -11.26 21.11
N HIS A 183 4.88 -11.06 20.39
CA HIS A 183 6.17 -10.61 20.93
C HIS A 183 6.18 -9.13 21.35
N PHE A 184 5.30 -8.30 20.78
CA PHE A 184 5.21 -6.88 21.13
C PHE A 184 4.69 -6.67 22.57
N SER A 185 5.13 -5.58 23.19
CA SER A 185 4.63 -5.15 24.50
C SER A 185 3.13 -4.82 24.44
N ASN A 186 2.48 -4.76 25.61
CA ASN A 186 1.08 -4.37 25.69
C ASN A 186 0.85 -2.93 25.18
N PHE A 187 1.84 -2.05 25.35
CA PHE A 187 1.80 -0.69 24.84
C PHE A 187 1.80 -0.66 23.30
N SER A 188 2.76 -1.35 22.68
CA SER A 188 2.83 -1.43 21.21
C SER A 188 1.60 -2.12 20.61
N LYS A 189 1.04 -3.14 21.29
CA LYS A 189 -0.23 -3.75 20.89
C LYS A 189 -1.40 -2.78 20.91
N LEU A 190 -1.46 -1.87 21.90
CA LEU A 190 -2.46 -0.81 21.94
C LEU A 190 -2.31 0.17 20.76
N VAL A 191 -1.08 0.59 20.45
CA VAL A 191 -0.78 1.45 19.31
C VAL A 191 -1.21 0.78 18.00
N LEU A 192 -0.79 -0.47 17.78
CA LEU A 192 -1.14 -1.24 16.58
C LEU A 192 -2.67 -1.48 16.47
N THR A 193 -3.36 -1.66 17.61
CA THR A 193 -4.83 -1.77 17.62
C THR A 193 -5.49 -0.45 17.21
N ALA A 194 -4.95 0.68 17.68
CA ALA A 194 -5.42 2.01 17.26
C ALA A 194 -5.20 2.22 15.75
N ASP A 195 -4.05 1.78 15.21
CA ASP A 195 -3.77 1.83 13.78
C ASP A 195 -4.79 1.03 12.95
N ILE A 196 -5.15 -0.19 13.40
CA ILE A 196 -6.21 -1.00 12.76
C ILE A 196 -7.54 -0.25 12.72
N LEU A 197 -7.93 0.39 13.83
CA LEU A 197 -9.17 1.17 13.90
C LEU A 197 -9.12 2.39 13.00
N LEU A 198 -8.02 3.15 13.00
CA LEU A 198 -7.83 4.31 12.14
C LEU A 198 -7.87 3.92 10.65
N GLY A 199 -7.19 2.86 10.27
CA GLY A 199 -7.21 2.33 8.91
C GLY A 199 -8.60 1.90 8.44
N ARG A 200 -9.47 1.45 9.35
CA ARG A 200 -10.87 1.10 9.07
C ARG A 200 -11.77 2.32 8.92
N LEU A 201 -11.59 3.34 9.75
CA LEU A 201 -12.40 4.56 9.71
C LEU A 201 -12.27 5.32 8.39
N GLU A 202 -11.12 5.19 7.70
CA GLU A 202 -10.88 5.77 6.38
C GLU A 202 -11.69 5.12 5.24
N SER A 203 -12.31 3.96 5.50
CA SER A 203 -13.19 3.29 4.54
C SER A 203 -14.54 4.00 4.36
N PHE A 204 -14.85 5.05 5.15
CA PHE A 204 -16.02 5.86 4.92
C PHE A 204 -15.89 6.61 3.58
N PRO A 205 -16.87 6.45 2.67
CA PRO A 205 -16.81 7.04 1.35
C PRO A 205 -16.84 8.57 1.46
N MET A 206 -15.98 9.25 0.70
CA MET A 206 -16.20 10.66 0.35
C MET A 206 -17.37 10.73 -0.64
N SER A 207 -18.54 10.26 -0.22
CA SER A 207 -19.80 10.38 -0.93
C SER A 207 -20.65 11.42 -0.21
N SER A 208 -20.52 12.65 -0.59
CA SER A 208 -21.58 13.66 -0.59
C SER A 208 -21.08 14.87 -1.37
#